data_b90e78819698c20a3a3b077168f0ac91
#
_entry.id   b90e78819698c20a3a3b077168f0ac91
#
_cell.length_a   1.000
_cell.length_b   1.000
_cell.length_c   1.000
_cell.angle_alpha   90.00
_cell.angle_beta   90.00
_cell.angle_gamma   90.00
#
_symmetry.space_group_name_H-M   'P 1'
#
loop_
_entity.id
_entity.type
_entity.pdbx_description
1 polymer ?
#
loop_
_entity_poly.entity_id
_entity_poly.type
_entity_poly.pdbx_seq_one_letter_code
_entity_poly.pdbx_strand_id
1 'polypeptide(L)'
;MIIPVKGYITSDDSAPIYRDWLGMTVTSPSDIVQSLPNDGSDVVLEIASDGGEVDPATEVCNALRDYKGNVTAKIVSNAYSAATIVAMGANKVQMAPGAKMMIYRASSD
;
A
#
# COMPACT_ATOMS: atom_id res chain seq x y z
N MET A 1 0.59 14.96 -4.67
CA MET A 1 0.91 13.67 -5.33
C MET A 1 0.00 12.59 -4.77
N ILE A 2 -0.72 11.93 -5.64
CA ILE A 2 -1.59 10.82 -5.27
C ILE A 2 -0.99 9.55 -5.84
N ILE A 3 -0.80 8.54 -4.98
CA ILE A 3 -0.24 7.25 -5.37
C ILE A 3 -1.30 6.18 -5.08
N PRO A 4 -1.77 5.45 -6.09
CA PRO A 4 -2.74 4.38 -5.85
C PRO A 4 -2.07 3.15 -5.21
N VAL A 5 -2.77 2.54 -4.25
CA VAL A 5 -2.42 1.25 -3.67
C VAL A 5 -3.65 0.38 -3.82
N LYS A 6 -3.73 -0.34 -4.93
CA LYS A 6 -4.94 -1.06 -5.31
C LYS A 6 -4.63 -2.50 -5.68
N GLY A 7 -5.61 -3.36 -5.42
CA GLY A 7 -5.52 -4.77 -5.78
C GLY A 7 -4.63 -5.56 -4.85
N TYR A 8 -4.00 -6.58 -5.41
CA TYR A 8 -3.15 -7.51 -4.65
C TYR A 8 -1.76 -6.92 -4.41
N ILE A 9 -1.28 -6.99 -3.18
CA ILE A 9 0.06 -6.52 -2.84
C ILE A 9 1.05 -7.67 -3.00
N THR A 10 2.04 -7.49 -3.85
CA THR A 10 3.00 -8.54 -4.16
C THR A 10 4.40 -7.96 -4.37
N SER A 11 5.41 -8.84 -4.48
CA SER A 11 6.78 -8.43 -4.73
C SER A 11 6.97 -7.90 -6.15
N ASP A 12 8.05 -7.15 -6.35
CA ASP A 12 8.41 -6.67 -7.68
C ASP A 12 8.64 -7.82 -8.66
N ASP A 13 9.21 -8.92 -8.17
CA ASP A 13 9.48 -10.09 -9.01
C ASP A 13 8.21 -10.79 -9.46
N SER A 14 7.20 -10.83 -8.62
CA SER A 14 5.95 -11.53 -8.91
C SER A 14 4.93 -10.66 -9.64
N ALA A 15 5.05 -9.34 -9.53
CA ALA A 15 4.07 -8.42 -10.11
C ALA A 15 3.83 -8.63 -11.61
N PRO A 16 4.86 -8.84 -12.46
CA PRO A 16 4.60 -9.08 -13.89
C PRO A 16 3.77 -10.34 -14.14
N ILE A 17 3.94 -11.37 -13.33
CA ILE A 17 3.18 -12.63 -13.50
C ILE A 17 1.70 -12.36 -13.23
N TYR A 18 1.39 -11.73 -12.12
CA TYR A 18 0.00 -11.43 -11.77
C TYR A 18 -0.62 -10.43 -12.72
N ARG A 19 0.12 -9.39 -13.10
CA ARG A 19 -0.39 -8.30 -13.93
C ARG A 19 -0.53 -8.71 -15.39
N ASP A 20 0.54 -9.28 -15.96
CA ASP A 20 0.60 -9.52 -17.41
C ASP A 20 -0.01 -10.87 -17.78
N TRP A 21 0.16 -11.88 -16.96
CA TRP A 21 -0.33 -13.24 -17.26
C TRP A 21 -1.74 -13.47 -16.73
N LEU A 22 -2.05 -12.97 -15.53
CA LEU A 22 -3.33 -13.24 -14.88
C LEU A 22 -4.30 -12.06 -14.99
N GLY A 23 -3.87 -10.93 -15.55
CA GLY A 23 -4.73 -9.76 -15.72
C GLY A 23 -5.21 -9.13 -14.42
N MET A 24 -4.47 -9.33 -13.33
CA MET A 24 -4.85 -8.81 -12.02
C MET A 24 -4.34 -7.38 -11.82
N THR A 25 -5.10 -6.63 -11.03
CA THR A 25 -4.61 -5.36 -10.50
C THR A 25 -3.71 -5.67 -9.31
N VAL A 26 -2.47 -5.18 -9.36
CA VAL A 26 -1.49 -5.41 -8.29
C VAL A 26 -0.75 -4.14 -7.96
N THR A 27 -0.19 -4.10 -6.75
CA THR A 27 0.73 -3.05 -6.31
C THR A 27 1.98 -3.72 -5.77
N SER A 28 3.15 -3.27 -6.23
CA SER A 28 4.43 -3.75 -5.75
C SER A 28 5.22 -2.59 -5.11
N PRO A 29 6.26 -2.89 -4.32
CA PRO A 29 7.05 -1.83 -3.69
C PRO A 29 7.59 -0.79 -4.67
N SER A 30 8.07 -1.20 -5.84
CA SER A 30 8.60 -0.26 -6.84
C SER A 30 7.54 0.73 -7.32
N ASP A 31 6.29 0.28 -7.46
CA ASP A 31 5.21 1.16 -7.91
C ASP A 31 5.04 2.36 -6.98
N ILE A 32 5.27 2.16 -5.69
CA ILE A 32 5.12 3.22 -4.69
C ILE A 32 6.41 3.99 -4.52
N VAL A 33 7.52 3.29 -4.31
CA VAL A 33 8.81 3.93 -4.01
C VAL A 33 9.27 4.84 -5.14
N GLN A 34 9.13 4.39 -6.39
CA GLN A 34 9.52 5.18 -7.56
C GLN A 34 8.64 6.41 -7.77
N SER A 35 7.44 6.39 -7.22
CA SER A 35 6.50 7.52 -7.34
C SER A 35 6.69 8.58 -6.25
N LEU A 36 7.46 8.29 -5.21
CA LEU A 36 7.68 9.25 -4.14
C LEU A 36 8.47 10.45 -4.65
N PRO A 37 7.99 11.69 -4.40
CA PRO A 37 8.71 12.88 -4.85
C PRO A 37 10.08 13.02 -4.20
N ASN A 38 11.04 13.58 -4.95
CA ASN A 38 12.40 13.80 -4.43
C ASN A 38 12.48 15.00 -3.50
N ASP A 39 11.52 15.91 -3.58
CA ASP A 39 11.55 17.18 -2.86
C ASP A 39 10.83 17.16 -1.51
N GLY A 40 10.33 16.01 -1.07
CA GLY A 40 9.61 15.91 0.19
C GLY A 40 8.20 16.47 0.16
N SER A 41 7.59 16.64 -1.01
CA SER A 41 6.21 17.09 -1.14
C SER A 41 5.26 16.09 -0.49
N ASP A 42 4.10 16.58 -0.07
CA ASP A 42 3.08 15.76 0.56
C ASP A 42 2.56 14.68 -0.40
N VAL A 43 2.31 13.49 0.14
CA VAL A 43 1.84 12.35 -0.61
C VAL A 43 0.54 11.84 -0.01
N VAL A 44 -0.42 11.49 -0.86
CA VAL A 44 -1.64 10.79 -0.47
C VAL A 44 -1.63 9.42 -1.12
N LEU A 45 -1.73 8.38 -0.31
CA LEU A 45 -1.93 7.03 -0.82
C LEU A 45 -3.43 6.78 -0.88
N GLU A 46 -3.94 6.44 -2.05
CA GLU A 46 -5.33 6.01 -2.19
C GLU A 46 -5.38 4.50 -2.11
N ILE A 47 -5.87 3.98 -0.98
CA ILE A 47 -5.83 2.56 -0.70
C ILE A 47 -7.19 1.91 -0.93
N ALA A 48 -7.22 0.90 -1.77
CA ALA A 48 -8.36 0.03 -2.01
C ALA A 48 -7.81 -1.37 -2.29
N SER A 49 -7.50 -2.12 -1.22
CA SER A 49 -6.78 -3.38 -1.35
C SER A 49 -7.26 -4.40 -0.32
N ASP A 50 -7.48 -5.62 -0.77
CA ASP A 50 -7.77 -6.75 0.11
C ASP A 50 -6.51 -7.30 0.78
N GLY A 51 -5.35 -6.75 0.46
CA GLY A 51 -4.09 -7.17 1.02
C GLY A 51 -3.24 -7.96 0.05
N GLY A 52 -2.51 -8.90 0.58
CA GLY A 52 -1.60 -9.72 -0.20
C GLY A 52 -0.44 -10.20 0.66
N GLU A 53 0.78 -10.07 0.14
CA GLU A 53 1.98 -10.58 0.81
C GLU A 53 2.50 -9.59 1.84
N VAL A 54 2.86 -10.12 3.00
CA VAL A 54 3.30 -9.30 4.15
C VAL A 54 4.66 -8.65 3.90
N ASP A 55 5.62 -9.40 3.35
CA ASP A 55 6.97 -8.86 3.17
C ASP A 55 7.01 -7.66 2.23
N PRO A 56 6.39 -7.68 1.04
CA PRO A 56 6.31 -6.48 0.22
C PRO A 56 5.61 -5.31 0.91
N ALA A 57 4.54 -5.58 1.66
CA ALA A 57 3.84 -4.54 2.41
C ALA A 57 4.73 -3.91 3.48
N THR A 58 5.52 -4.72 4.17
CA THR A 58 6.48 -4.25 5.17
C THR A 58 7.56 -3.37 4.54
N GLU A 59 8.05 -3.77 3.38
CA GLU A 59 9.02 -2.98 2.63
C GLU A 59 8.47 -1.60 2.29
N VAL A 60 7.22 -1.54 1.82
CA VAL A 60 6.56 -0.26 1.53
C VAL A 60 6.39 0.57 2.79
N CYS A 61 5.94 -0.05 3.87
CA CYS A 61 5.75 0.63 5.15
C CYS A 61 7.04 1.32 5.60
N ASN A 62 8.16 0.62 5.54
CA ASN A 62 9.44 1.17 5.94
C ASN A 62 9.90 2.28 5.01
N ALA A 63 9.69 2.14 3.71
CA ALA A 63 10.03 3.20 2.76
C ALA A 63 9.22 4.47 3.02
N LEU A 64 7.95 4.34 3.36
CA LEU A 64 7.10 5.48 3.68
C LEU A 64 7.55 6.18 4.96
N ARG A 65 7.98 5.42 5.95
CA ARG A 65 8.49 5.98 7.21
C ARG A 65 9.80 6.74 7.01
N ASP A 66 10.61 6.32 6.06
CA ASP A 66 11.87 6.99 5.73
C ASP A 66 11.66 8.20 4.83
N TYR A 67 10.49 8.34 4.24
CA TYR A 67 10.20 9.48 3.37
C TYR A 67 10.16 10.78 4.17
N LYS A 68 10.78 11.83 3.64
CA LYS A 68 10.94 13.12 4.35
C LYS A 68 9.66 13.94 4.42
N GLY A 69 8.73 13.75 3.50
CA GLY A 69 7.49 14.50 3.47
C GLY A 69 6.38 13.84 4.28
N ASN A 70 5.20 14.46 4.30
CA ASN A 70 4.05 13.92 4.95
C ASN A 70 3.32 12.94 4.04
N VAL A 71 2.95 11.79 4.60
CA VAL A 71 2.19 10.76 3.89
C VAL A 71 0.85 10.60 4.57
N THR A 72 -0.22 10.73 3.80
CA THR A 72 -1.57 10.44 4.26
C THR A 72 -2.06 9.19 3.56
N ALA A 73 -2.50 8.20 4.32
CA ALA A 73 -3.16 7.02 3.76
C ALA A 73 -4.65 7.27 3.77
N LYS A 74 -5.23 7.39 2.60
CA LYS A 74 -6.68 7.57 2.45
C LYS A 74 -7.29 6.24 2.03
N ILE A 75 -8.06 5.63 2.93
CA ILE A 75 -8.75 4.39 2.65
C ILE A 75 -10.04 4.75 1.90
N VAL A 76 -10.08 4.48 0.61
CA VAL A 76 -11.21 4.88 -0.23
C VAL A 76 -12.32 3.83 -0.28
N SER A 77 -11.99 2.57 -0.05
CA SER A 77 -13.00 1.51 0.08
C SER A 77 -12.60 0.50 1.14
N ASN A 78 -11.43 -0.11 1.03
CA ASN A 78 -10.99 -1.12 1.98
C ASN A 78 -9.46 -1.14 2.09
N ALA A 79 -8.99 -1.52 3.27
CA ALA A 79 -7.58 -1.83 3.51
C ALA A 79 -7.55 -3.04 4.43
N TYR A 80 -7.36 -4.23 3.86
CA TYR A 80 -7.41 -5.48 4.60
C TYR A 80 -6.03 -6.12 4.68
N SER A 81 -5.75 -6.76 5.83
CA SER A 81 -4.55 -7.57 6.01
C SER A 81 -3.28 -6.77 5.68
N ALA A 82 -2.47 -7.21 4.70
CA ALA A 82 -1.21 -6.55 4.33
C ALA A 82 -1.40 -5.07 3.95
N ALA A 83 -2.57 -4.68 3.43
CA ALA A 83 -2.83 -3.29 3.10
C ALA A 83 -2.84 -2.39 4.35
N THR A 84 -3.19 -2.93 5.51
CA THR A 84 -3.09 -2.17 6.77
C THR A 84 -1.64 -1.89 7.14
N ILE A 85 -0.74 -2.80 6.81
CA ILE A 85 0.70 -2.60 7.05
C ILE A 85 1.20 -1.41 6.23
N VAL A 86 0.78 -1.31 4.96
CA VAL A 86 1.12 -0.17 4.13
C VAL A 86 0.59 1.13 4.75
N ALA A 87 -0.66 1.14 5.18
CA ALA A 87 -1.27 2.31 5.81
C ALA A 87 -0.52 2.75 7.07
N MET A 88 0.04 1.79 7.81
CA MET A 88 0.80 2.09 9.03
C MET A 88 2.12 2.82 8.76
N GLY A 89 2.58 2.85 7.52
CA GLY A 89 3.74 3.65 7.14
C GLY A 89 3.44 5.13 6.99
N ALA A 90 2.17 5.50 6.94
CA ALA A 90 1.77 6.89 6.76
C ALA A 90 1.79 7.67 8.08
N ASN A 91 1.91 9.00 7.97
CA ASN A 91 1.80 9.89 9.14
C ASN A 91 0.36 10.04 9.61
N LYS A 92 -0.58 9.89 8.70
CA LYS A 92 -2.00 10.11 8.96
C LYS A 92 -2.83 9.13 8.14
N VAL A 93 -3.91 8.63 8.75
CA VAL A 93 -4.86 7.75 8.08
C VAL A 93 -6.22 8.44 8.03
N GLN A 94 -6.82 8.48 6.85
CA GLN A 94 -8.17 9.01 6.64
C GLN A 94 -9.04 7.91 6.05
N MET A 95 -10.28 7.86 6.49
CA MET A 95 -11.26 6.88 6.01
C MET A 95 -12.34 7.61 5.23
N ALA A 96 -12.55 7.24 3.97
CA ALA A 96 -13.68 7.75 3.20
C ALA A 96 -14.98 7.18 3.77
N PRO A 97 -16.13 7.84 3.53
CA PRO A 97 -17.41 7.29 3.99
C PRO A 97 -17.64 5.87 3.48
N GLY A 98 -17.99 4.97 4.38
CA GLY A 98 -18.20 3.57 4.06
C GLY A 98 -16.94 2.72 3.93
N ALA A 99 -15.76 3.32 4.02
CA ALA A 99 -14.52 2.57 3.94
C ALA A 99 -14.31 1.70 5.17
N LYS A 100 -13.58 0.60 4.97
CA LYS A 100 -13.32 -0.39 6.02
C LYS A 100 -11.84 -0.69 6.11
N MET A 101 -11.40 -0.98 7.32
CA MET A 101 -10.03 -1.38 7.58
C MET A 101 -10.07 -2.59 8.49
N MET A 102 -9.38 -3.68 8.09
CA MET A 102 -9.37 -4.91 8.86
C MET A 102 -7.96 -5.44 9.01
N ILE A 103 -7.60 -5.71 10.25
CA ILE A 103 -6.32 -6.31 10.59
C ILE A 103 -6.60 -7.78 10.93
N TYR A 104 -6.02 -8.67 10.13
CA TYR A 104 -6.11 -10.09 10.44
C TYR A 104 -4.93 -10.46 11.33
N ARG A 105 -5.23 -11.17 12.40
CA ARG A 105 -4.18 -11.71 13.22
C ARG A 105 -3.43 -12.77 12.43
N ALA A 106 -2.12 -12.56 12.26
CA ALA A 106 -1.31 -13.57 11.60
C ALA A 106 -1.32 -14.84 12.43
N SER A 107 -1.72 -15.94 11.83
CA SER A 107 -1.60 -17.25 12.44
C SER A 107 -0.15 -17.67 12.33
N SER A 108 0.53 -17.78 13.44
CA SER A 108 1.95 -18.14 13.47
C SER A 108 2.14 -19.59 13.89
N ASP A 109 1.27 -20.41 13.49
CA ASP A 109 1.33 -21.82 13.83
C ASP A 109 2.40 -22.55 13.06
#